data_b11dacd873bf80cdbba9349695fbaa64
#
_entry.id   b11dacd873bf80cdbba9349695fbaa64
#
_cell.length_a   1.000
_cell.length_b   1.000
_cell.length_c   1.000
_cell.angle_alpha   90.00
_cell.angle_beta   90.00
_cell.angle_gamma   90.00
#
_symmetry.space_group_name_H-M   'P 1'
#
loop_
_entity.id
_entity.type
_entity.pdbx_description
1 polymer ?
#
loop_
_entity_poly.entity_id
_entity_poly.type
_entity_poly.pdbx_seq_one_letter_code
_entity_poly.pdbx_strand_id
1 'polypeptide(L)'
;MYKRQIWYFDKRLGELKYRLLALAPMGKDVLTLGLPDIEDDELYELFWVFYPSVRNILHKAKVFNPKNISQPISYDHLLNARIFSSVIVREANIYGNRKIADYIRGNALFQLLEADRIKESIRNKEIDMWNY
;
A
#
# COMPACT_ATOMS: atom_id res chain seq x y z
N MET A 1 -7.44 2.24 -2.81
CA MET A 1 -6.23 2.93 -3.30
C MET A 1 -5.03 2.02 -3.18
N TYR A 2 -4.25 1.85 -4.23
CA TYR A 2 -2.95 1.20 -4.16
C TYR A 2 -1.86 2.22 -3.86
N LYS A 3 -0.80 1.75 -3.19
CA LYS A 3 0.41 2.52 -2.94
C LYS A 3 1.63 1.67 -3.28
N ARG A 4 2.62 2.28 -3.89
CA ARG A 4 3.94 1.69 -4.14
C ARG A 4 4.95 2.32 -3.19
N GLN A 5 5.71 1.49 -2.49
CA GLN A 5 6.70 1.94 -1.51
C GLN A 5 7.99 1.12 -1.61
N ILE A 6 9.09 1.70 -1.16
CA ILE A 6 10.38 1.02 -0.99
C ILE A 6 10.69 0.96 0.50
N TRP A 7 11.13 -0.19 0.95
CA TRP A 7 11.71 -0.38 2.27
C TRP A 7 13.22 -0.40 2.15
N TYR A 8 13.93 0.27 3.06
CA TYR A 8 15.38 0.30 3.10
C TYR A 8 15.87 0.41 4.54
N PHE A 9 17.04 -0.17 4.79
CA PHE A 9 17.68 -0.09 6.10
C PHE A 9 18.67 1.08 6.11
N ASP A 10 18.45 2.04 7.02
CA ASP A 10 19.38 3.16 7.24
C ASP A 10 20.47 2.72 8.22
N LYS A 11 21.64 2.37 7.70
CA LYS A 11 22.77 1.87 8.50
C LYS A 11 23.29 2.88 9.55
N ARG A 12 23.11 4.18 9.32
CA ARG A 12 23.57 5.21 10.25
C ARG A 12 22.69 5.30 11.49
N LEU A 13 21.40 5.10 11.30
CA LEU A 13 20.39 5.16 12.37
C LEU A 13 20.04 3.77 12.91
N GLY A 14 20.45 2.71 12.22
CA GLY A 14 20.09 1.35 12.58
C GLY A 14 18.59 1.08 12.48
N GLU A 15 17.89 1.71 11.56
CA GLU A 15 16.43 1.66 11.47
C GLU A 15 15.96 1.23 10.08
N LEU A 16 14.91 0.41 10.06
CA LEU A 16 14.16 0.11 8.85
C LEU A 16 13.22 1.27 8.53
N LYS A 17 13.41 1.88 7.37
CA LYS A 17 12.59 2.99 6.89
C LYS A 17 11.85 2.62 5.61
N TYR A 18 10.78 3.33 5.35
CA TYR A 18 10.07 3.21 4.09
C TYR A 18 9.96 4.57 3.39
N ARG A 19 9.85 4.52 2.09
CA ARG A 19 9.58 5.70 1.26
C ARG A 19 8.43 5.41 0.32
N LEU A 20 7.40 6.24 0.40
CA LEU A 20 6.27 6.17 -0.51
C LEU A 20 6.67 6.75 -1.87
N LEU A 21 6.46 5.99 -2.95
CA LEU A 21 6.85 6.37 -4.31
C LEU A 21 5.67 6.86 -5.13
N ALA A 22 4.57 6.11 -5.11
CA ALA A 22 3.43 6.38 -5.96
C ALA A 22 2.12 5.93 -5.31
N LEU A 23 1.04 6.56 -5.74
CA LEU A 23 -0.34 6.28 -5.36
C LEU A 23 -1.16 6.01 -6.61
N ALA A 24 -2.11 5.08 -6.51
CA ALA A 24 -3.10 4.84 -7.56
C ALA A 24 -4.51 4.79 -6.95
N PRO A 25 -5.43 5.66 -7.37
CA PRO A 25 -6.83 5.50 -7.06
C PRO A 25 -7.37 4.24 -7.75
N MET A 26 -8.38 3.65 -7.14
CA MET A 26 -9.07 2.47 -7.64
C MET A 26 -10.50 2.85 -8.00
N GLY A 27 -11.01 2.31 -9.06
CA GLY A 27 -12.38 2.50 -9.50
C GLY A 27 -12.93 1.25 -10.15
N LYS A 28 -14.25 1.18 -10.28
CA LYS A 28 -14.94 0.17 -11.09
C LYS A 28 -14.81 0.53 -12.57
N ASP A 29 -14.92 -0.47 -13.44
CA ASP A 29 -14.98 -0.22 -14.89
C ASP A 29 -16.28 0.51 -15.23
N VAL A 30 -16.15 1.60 -15.96
CA VAL A 30 -17.30 2.40 -16.40
C VAL A 30 -18.20 1.60 -17.37
N LEU A 31 -17.63 0.68 -18.11
CA LEU A 31 -18.37 -0.14 -19.09
C LEU A 31 -19.29 -1.17 -18.42
N THR A 32 -18.98 -1.56 -17.17
CA THR A 32 -19.80 -2.51 -16.39
C THR A 32 -20.74 -1.81 -15.42
N LEU A 33 -20.57 -0.50 -15.21
CA LEU A 33 -21.43 0.30 -14.34
C LEU A 33 -22.86 0.37 -14.86
N GLY A 34 -23.79 -0.26 -14.12
CA GLY A 34 -25.22 -0.21 -14.42
C GLY A 34 -25.75 -1.38 -15.24
N LEU A 35 -24.94 -2.39 -15.52
CA LEU A 35 -25.42 -3.64 -16.11
C LEU A 35 -25.91 -4.58 -15.00
N PRO A 36 -27.23 -4.94 -14.98
CA PRO A 36 -27.81 -5.69 -13.84
C PRO A 36 -27.31 -7.13 -13.70
N ASP A 37 -26.69 -7.70 -14.74
CA ASP A 37 -26.25 -9.09 -14.78
C ASP A 37 -24.74 -9.27 -14.53
N ILE A 38 -24.00 -8.18 -14.32
CA ILE A 38 -22.55 -8.23 -14.07
C ILE A 38 -22.27 -7.71 -12.66
N GLU A 39 -22.14 -8.64 -11.70
CA GLU A 39 -21.55 -8.37 -10.40
C GLU A 39 -20.02 -8.20 -10.55
N ASP A 40 -19.59 -7.18 -11.26
CA ASP A 40 -18.17 -6.83 -11.33
C ASP A 40 -17.81 -5.92 -10.16
N ASP A 41 -17.49 -6.53 -9.03
CA ASP A 41 -16.95 -5.84 -7.85
C ASP A 41 -15.42 -5.65 -7.93
N GLU A 42 -14.80 -6.02 -9.06
CA GLU A 42 -13.37 -5.81 -9.27
C GLU A 42 -13.04 -4.32 -9.38
N LEU A 43 -12.06 -3.91 -8.60
CA LEU A 43 -11.53 -2.56 -8.63
C LEU A 43 -10.24 -2.53 -9.45
N TYR A 44 -10.20 -1.64 -10.43
CA TYR A 44 -9.07 -1.45 -11.32
C TYR A 44 -8.24 -0.24 -10.93
N GLU A 45 -6.93 -0.31 -11.16
CA GLU A 45 -6.01 0.81 -11.01
C GLU A 45 -6.28 1.83 -12.12
N LEU A 46 -6.76 3.02 -11.78
CA LEU A 46 -7.12 4.03 -12.78
C LEU A 46 -5.89 4.70 -13.39
N PHE A 47 -4.99 5.18 -12.53
CA PHE A 47 -3.73 5.80 -12.94
C PHE A 47 -2.76 5.87 -11.75
N TRP A 48 -1.48 6.02 -12.03
CA TRP A 48 -0.46 6.18 -11.00
C TRP A 48 0.05 7.61 -10.96
N VAL A 49 0.14 8.18 -9.76
CA VAL A 49 0.76 9.49 -9.53
C VAL A 49 2.02 9.33 -8.71
N PHE A 50 3.06 10.06 -9.10
CA PHE A 50 4.31 10.10 -8.34
C PHE A 50 4.09 10.91 -7.06
N TYR A 51 4.22 10.26 -5.91
CA TYR A 51 3.85 10.84 -4.61
C TYR A 51 4.57 12.16 -4.30
N PRO A 52 5.91 12.31 -4.50
CA PRO A 52 6.58 13.57 -4.23
C PRO A 52 6.00 14.77 -4.99
N SER A 53 5.54 14.58 -6.22
CA SER A 53 4.97 15.65 -7.04
C SER A 53 3.60 16.14 -6.55
N VAL A 54 2.82 15.26 -5.92
CA VAL A 54 1.46 15.59 -5.45
C VAL A 54 1.40 15.92 -3.96
N ARG A 55 2.53 15.88 -3.28
CA ARG A 55 2.63 16.03 -1.83
C ARG A 55 2.03 17.34 -1.31
N ASN A 56 2.26 18.44 -2.00
CA ASN A 56 1.70 19.76 -1.65
C ASN A 56 0.16 19.79 -1.73
N ILE A 57 -0.43 19.06 -2.68
CA ILE A 57 -1.88 18.94 -2.83
C ILE A 57 -2.43 18.09 -1.68
N LEU A 58 -1.80 16.96 -1.39
CA LEU A 58 -2.18 16.05 -0.31
C LEU A 58 -2.03 16.71 1.07
N HIS A 59 -1.09 17.63 1.23
CA HIS A 59 -0.93 18.39 2.46
C HIS A 59 -2.10 19.35 2.72
N LYS A 60 -2.67 19.93 1.67
CA LYS A 60 -3.86 20.79 1.77
C LYS A 60 -5.14 20.01 2.01
N ALA A 61 -5.23 18.78 1.50
CA ALA A 61 -6.39 17.92 1.69
C ALA A 61 -6.46 17.44 3.15
N LYS A 62 -7.60 17.70 3.81
CA LYS A 62 -7.85 17.30 5.19
C LYS A 62 -8.61 16.00 5.25
N VAL A 63 -8.26 15.18 6.23
CA VAL A 63 -8.90 13.89 6.50
C VAL A 63 -9.27 13.78 7.98
N PHE A 64 -10.20 12.88 8.26
CA PHE A 64 -10.61 12.57 9.63
C PHE A 64 -9.42 12.08 10.46
N ASN A 65 -9.32 12.59 11.69
CA ASN A 65 -8.32 12.16 12.67
C ASN A 65 -9.01 11.26 13.72
N PRO A 66 -8.76 9.94 13.71
CA PRO A 66 -9.40 9.03 14.66
C PRO A 66 -8.98 9.26 16.12
N LYS A 67 -7.84 9.91 16.34
CA LYS A 67 -7.34 10.21 17.70
C LYS A 67 -7.86 11.52 18.26
N ASN A 68 -8.25 12.45 17.41
CA ASN A 68 -8.80 13.74 17.83
C ASN A 68 -9.73 14.30 16.77
N ILE A 69 -11.03 14.13 16.99
CA ILE A 69 -12.11 14.53 16.06
C ILE A 69 -12.09 16.04 15.76
N SER A 70 -11.68 16.85 16.73
CA SER A 70 -11.66 18.31 16.61
C SER A 70 -10.48 18.85 15.77
N GLN A 71 -9.50 18.01 15.46
CA GLN A 71 -8.28 18.40 14.76
C GLN A 71 -8.05 17.51 13.54
N PRO A 72 -8.56 17.89 12.36
CA PRO A 72 -8.30 17.13 11.13
C PRO A 72 -6.81 17.17 10.78
N ILE A 73 -6.31 16.06 10.27
CA ILE A 73 -4.92 15.93 9.79
C ILE A 73 -4.87 16.05 8.27
N SER A 74 -3.70 16.34 7.71
CA SER A 74 -3.53 16.31 6.27
C SER A 74 -3.44 14.87 5.74
N TYR A 75 -3.84 14.67 4.49
CA TYR A 75 -3.71 13.37 3.84
C TYR A 75 -2.23 12.93 3.73
N ASP A 76 -1.33 13.89 3.48
CA ASP A 76 0.12 13.65 3.49
C ASP A 76 0.59 13.14 4.87
N HIS A 77 0.12 13.74 5.97
CA HIS A 77 0.45 13.28 7.32
C HIS A 77 -0.07 11.86 7.59
N LEU A 78 -1.32 11.57 7.21
CA LEU A 78 -1.92 10.25 7.36
C LEU A 78 -1.09 9.17 6.67
N LEU A 79 -0.61 9.45 5.45
CA LEU A 79 0.21 8.52 4.68
C LEU A 79 1.61 8.32 5.29
N ASN A 80 2.29 9.40 5.69
CA ASN A 80 3.64 9.32 6.26
C ASN A 80 3.65 8.72 7.67
N ALA A 81 2.66 9.03 8.49
CA ALA A 81 2.50 8.46 9.83
C ALA A 81 1.91 7.04 9.80
N ARG A 82 1.55 6.52 8.61
CA ARG A 82 0.96 5.19 8.39
C ARG A 82 -0.31 4.95 9.22
N ILE A 83 -1.14 5.97 9.37
CA ILE A 83 -2.42 5.89 10.11
C ILE A 83 -3.49 5.26 9.19
N PHE A 84 -3.25 4.03 8.74
CA PHE A 84 -4.17 3.27 7.89
C PHE A 84 -3.86 1.77 7.97
N SER A 85 -4.86 0.96 7.67
CA SER A 85 -4.68 -0.48 7.44
C SER A 85 -4.35 -0.76 5.98
N SER A 86 -3.47 -1.70 5.72
CA SER A 86 -3.13 -2.10 4.36
C SER A 86 -2.66 -3.55 4.30
N VAL A 87 -2.91 -4.18 3.16
CA VAL A 87 -2.46 -5.53 2.84
C VAL A 87 -1.46 -5.45 1.68
N ILE A 88 -0.40 -6.25 1.73
CA ILE A 88 0.55 -6.37 0.62
C ILE A 88 -0.10 -7.23 -0.46
N VAL A 89 -0.19 -6.69 -1.67
CA VAL A 89 -0.76 -7.40 -2.83
C VAL A 89 0.30 -7.83 -3.83
N ARG A 90 1.50 -7.22 -3.75
CA ARG A 90 2.63 -7.50 -4.65
C ARG A 90 3.94 -7.08 -3.99
N GLU A 91 4.98 -7.87 -4.18
CA GLU A 91 6.36 -7.50 -3.88
C GLU A 91 7.23 -7.57 -5.15
N ALA A 92 8.36 -6.88 -5.12
CA ALA A 92 9.38 -7.04 -6.15
C ALA A 92 10.10 -8.38 -5.94
N ASN A 93 10.01 -9.28 -6.90
CA ASN A 93 10.62 -10.60 -6.85
C ASN A 93 11.20 -11.01 -8.21
N ILE A 94 12.00 -12.06 -8.21
CA ILE A 94 12.64 -12.61 -9.41
C ILE A 94 11.64 -13.30 -10.36
N TYR A 95 10.40 -13.52 -9.94
CA TYR A 95 9.38 -14.21 -10.72
C TYR A 95 8.46 -13.26 -11.51
N GLY A 96 8.99 -12.11 -11.95
CA GLY A 96 8.27 -11.14 -12.77
C GLY A 96 7.31 -10.25 -11.97
N ASN A 97 7.56 -10.07 -10.70
CA ASN A 97 6.76 -9.18 -9.83
C ASN A 97 5.24 -9.49 -9.87
N ARG A 98 4.88 -10.76 -9.83
CA ARG A 98 3.46 -11.19 -9.87
C ARG A 98 2.71 -10.73 -8.64
N LYS A 99 1.43 -10.44 -8.80
CA LYS A 99 0.52 -10.23 -7.67
C LYS A 99 0.36 -11.54 -6.90
N ILE A 100 0.11 -11.45 -5.59
CA ILE A 100 -0.15 -12.64 -4.75
C ILE A 100 -1.34 -13.43 -5.32
N ALA A 101 -2.39 -12.75 -5.78
CA ALA A 101 -3.55 -13.37 -6.40
C ALA A 101 -3.22 -14.16 -7.68
N ASP A 102 -2.13 -13.85 -8.38
CA ASP A 102 -1.74 -14.53 -9.63
C ASP A 102 -1.16 -15.93 -9.37
N TYR A 103 -0.47 -16.12 -8.23
CA TYR A 103 0.12 -17.40 -7.87
C TYR A 103 -0.62 -18.15 -6.74
N ILE A 104 -1.43 -17.44 -5.95
CA ILE A 104 -2.36 -18.03 -4.97
C ILE A 104 -3.78 -17.73 -5.43
N ARG A 105 -4.32 -18.61 -6.28
CA ARG A 105 -5.64 -18.42 -6.87
C ARG A 105 -6.74 -18.98 -5.99
N GLY A 106 -7.88 -18.27 -5.94
CA GLY A 106 -9.13 -18.79 -5.38
C GLY A 106 -9.16 -18.98 -3.86
N ASN A 107 -8.14 -18.52 -3.11
CA ASN A 107 -8.11 -18.67 -1.67
C ASN A 107 -7.65 -17.38 -0.98
N ALA A 108 -8.61 -16.56 -0.55
CA ALA A 108 -8.34 -15.28 0.11
C ALA A 108 -7.55 -15.44 1.42
N LEU A 109 -7.76 -16.51 2.17
CA LEU A 109 -7.02 -16.77 3.41
C LEU A 109 -5.53 -17.01 3.14
N PHE A 110 -5.20 -17.85 2.15
CA PHE A 110 -3.80 -18.07 1.78
C PHE A 110 -3.15 -16.83 1.19
N GLN A 111 -3.88 -15.97 0.50
CA GLN A 111 -3.38 -14.67 0.02
C GLN A 111 -3.02 -13.76 1.19
N LEU A 112 -3.83 -13.71 2.25
CA LEU A 112 -3.54 -12.95 3.47
C LEU A 112 -2.34 -13.51 4.22
N LEU A 113 -2.24 -14.83 4.37
CA LEU A 113 -1.09 -15.48 5.00
C LEU A 113 0.21 -15.19 4.25
N GLU A 114 0.18 -15.18 2.93
CA GLU A 114 1.34 -14.83 2.11
C GLU A 114 1.71 -13.35 2.28
N ALA A 115 0.73 -12.44 2.32
CA ALA A 115 0.97 -11.03 2.59
C ALA A 115 1.63 -10.82 3.96
N ASP A 116 1.20 -11.55 4.99
CA ASP A 116 1.80 -11.51 6.32
C ASP A 116 3.20 -12.12 6.34
N ARG A 117 3.44 -13.21 5.61
CA ARG A 117 4.79 -13.79 5.43
C ARG A 117 5.77 -12.78 4.82
N ILE A 118 5.35 -12.05 3.79
CA ILE A 118 6.16 -11.00 3.17
C ILE A 118 6.46 -9.89 4.17
N LYS A 119 5.46 -9.47 4.94
CA LYS A 119 5.61 -8.46 5.99
C LYS A 119 6.58 -8.88 7.08
N GLU A 120 6.53 -10.15 7.50
CA GLU A 120 7.48 -10.71 8.46
C GLU A 120 8.89 -10.81 7.88
N SER A 121 9.04 -11.17 6.61
CA SER A 121 10.32 -11.19 5.92
C SER A 121 10.99 -9.80 5.91
N ILE A 122 10.23 -8.73 5.71
CA ILE A 122 10.74 -7.37 5.79
C ILE A 122 11.22 -7.04 7.20
N ARG A 123 10.44 -7.42 8.23
CA ARG A 123 10.80 -7.21 9.63
C ARG A 123 12.04 -8.03 10.05
N ASN A 124 12.13 -9.28 9.59
CA ASN A 124 13.27 -10.14 9.91
C ASN A 124 14.57 -9.63 9.30
N LYS A 125 14.52 -9.02 8.12
CA LYS A 125 15.69 -8.33 7.54
C LYS A 125 16.21 -7.20 8.43
N GLU A 126 15.34 -6.48 9.13
CA GLU A 126 15.75 -5.48 10.11
C GLU A 126 16.54 -6.15 11.25
N ILE A 127 16.02 -7.24 11.82
CA ILE A 127 16.66 -7.99 12.91
C ILE A 127 18.01 -8.54 12.47
N ASP A 128 18.08 -9.12 11.27
CA ASP A 128 19.32 -9.68 10.71
C ASP A 128 20.40 -8.61 10.54
N MET A 129 20.02 -7.37 10.21
CA MET A 129 20.95 -6.26 10.06
C MET A 129 21.49 -5.72 11.38
N TRP A 130 20.82 -5.97 12.50
CA TRP A 130 21.32 -5.65 13.85
C TRP A 130 22.39 -6.60 14.36
N ASN A 131 22.45 -7.81 13.82
CA ASN A 131 23.40 -8.86 14.23
C ASN A 131 24.78 -8.76 13.56
N TYR A 132 25.06 -7.67 12.86
CA TYR A 132 26.34 -7.39 12.23
C TYR A 132 27.13 -6.31 12.94
#